data_321efb707b329ec4d415603ddf1fa9c6
#
_entry.id   321efb707b329ec4d415603ddf1fa9c6
#
_cell.length_a   1.000
_cell.length_b   1.000
_cell.length_c   1.000
_cell.angle_alpha   90.00
_cell.angle_beta   90.00
_cell.angle_gamma   90.00
#
_symmetry.space_group_name_H-M   'P 1'
#
loop_
_entity.id
_entity.type
_entity.pdbx_description
1 polymer ?
#
loop_
_entity_poly.entity_id
_entity_poly.type
_entity_poly.pdbx_seq_one_letter_code
_entity_poly.pdbx_strand_id
1 'polypeptide(L)'
;MILEIGGKILDALRLYIGTGHVSGLVEADETFFRLSYKGNHSKSKGFTMTRKPYLRGPKSKKSENEEPKPRGISRNQVAVMCAIDRTGNIISELICNGRMKYKDVERLFKGRIEENSTLCIDSHKSYIRLDNNFDVDIQKIETGKFKKGIYHIQHINSYHSRLKKWMDNFNGVATKYLANYMYWFKWIELFKTDKDAMKCKRLFIQSHASYSNTRIKDFKNRKPLYI
;
A
#
# COMPACT_ATOMS: atom_id res chain seq x y z
N MET A 1 -5.43 8.36 23.88
CA MET A 1 -4.43 9.46 23.83
C MET A 1 -3.17 9.07 23.06
N ILE A 2 -2.34 8.09 23.46
CA ILE A 2 -1.09 7.73 22.74
C ILE A 2 -1.34 7.34 21.28
N LEU A 3 -2.33 6.47 20.99
CA LEU A 3 -2.69 6.07 19.61
C LEU A 3 -3.19 7.24 18.76
N GLU A 4 -3.81 8.24 19.36
CA GLU A 4 -4.32 9.43 18.68
C GLU A 4 -3.19 10.38 18.30
N ILE A 5 -2.22 10.57 19.19
CA ILE A 5 -1.00 11.37 18.90
C ILE A 5 -0.18 10.70 17.81
N GLY A 6 0.05 9.38 17.91
CA GLY A 6 0.74 8.62 16.86
C GLY A 6 0.06 8.75 15.50
N GLY A 7 -1.27 8.69 15.46
CA GLY A 7 -2.03 8.88 14.22
C GLY A 7 -1.85 10.25 13.59
N LYS A 8 -1.78 11.33 14.40
CA LYS A 8 -1.53 12.70 13.93
C LYS A 8 -0.11 12.86 13.37
N ILE A 9 0.88 12.27 14.04
CA ILE A 9 2.26 12.24 13.56
C ILE A 9 2.34 11.56 12.19
N LEU A 10 1.67 10.43 12.03
CA LEU A 10 1.63 9.70 10.75
C LEU A 10 0.88 10.48 9.65
N ASP A 11 -0.15 11.24 9.99
CA ASP A 11 -0.83 12.14 9.04
C ASP A 11 0.11 13.25 8.56
N ALA A 12 0.83 13.89 9.47
CA ALA A 12 1.82 14.91 9.15
C ALA A 12 2.96 14.34 8.30
N LEU A 13 3.48 13.16 8.67
CA LEU A 13 4.51 12.45 7.94
C LEU A 13 4.07 12.13 6.51
N ARG A 14 2.83 11.65 6.33
CA ARG A 14 2.25 11.36 5.02
C ARG A 14 2.20 12.62 4.13
N LEU A 15 1.77 13.75 4.69
CA LEU A 15 1.75 15.01 3.97
C LEU A 15 3.15 15.50 3.58
N TYR A 16 4.12 15.31 4.45
CA TYR A 16 5.50 15.70 4.20
C TYR A 16 6.17 14.86 3.10
N ILE A 17 6.05 13.52 3.18
CA ILE A 17 6.70 12.62 2.21
C ILE A 17 6.03 12.68 0.84
N GLY A 18 4.69 12.83 0.83
CA GLY A 18 3.90 12.77 -0.41
C GLY A 18 3.98 11.41 -1.11
N THR A 19 3.32 11.27 -2.24
CA THR A 19 3.32 10.04 -3.03
C THR A 19 4.70 9.72 -3.59
N GLY A 20 5.48 10.75 -3.95
CA GLY A 20 6.82 10.63 -4.52
C GLY A 20 6.79 10.48 -6.03
N HIS A 21 7.99 10.42 -6.61
CA HIS A 21 8.25 10.24 -8.03
C HIS A 21 9.28 9.13 -8.20
N VAL A 22 9.29 8.49 -9.35
CA VAL A 22 10.25 7.43 -9.72
C VAL A 22 10.79 7.70 -11.12
N SER A 23 12.03 7.28 -11.37
CA SER A 23 12.74 7.55 -12.62
C SER A 23 13.68 6.43 -13.03
N GLY A 24 14.11 6.46 -14.28
CA GLY A 24 15.05 5.50 -14.83
C GLY A 24 14.49 4.09 -14.85
N LEU A 25 15.16 3.12 -14.25
CA LEU A 25 14.70 1.73 -14.20
C LEU A 25 13.83 1.51 -12.98
N VAL A 26 12.52 1.38 -13.20
CA VAL A 26 11.47 1.30 -12.18
C VAL A 26 10.90 -0.12 -12.16
N GLU A 27 10.79 -0.71 -10.97
CA GLU A 27 10.08 -1.96 -10.73
C GLU A 27 8.72 -1.64 -10.11
N ALA A 28 7.64 -2.20 -10.65
CA ALA A 28 6.31 -1.96 -10.13
C ALA A 28 5.49 -3.25 -10.05
N ASP A 29 4.79 -3.41 -8.94
CA ASP A 29 3.93 -4.57 -8.68
C ASP A 29 2.89 -4.24 -7.61
N GLU A 30 1.79 -4.99 -7.58
CA GLU A 30 0.76 -4.86 -6.58
C GLU A 30 0.90 -5.85 -5.43
N THR A 31 0.54 -5.39 -4.23
CA THR A 31 0.37 -6.27 -3.08
C THR A 31 -1.00 -6.08 -2.44
N PHE A 32 -1.48 -7.09 -1.74
CA PHE A 32 -2.83 -7.11 -1.22
C PHE A 32 -2.85 -7.28 0.29
N PHE A 33 -3.69 -6.46 0.95
CA PHE A 33 -3.99 -6.56 2.38
C PHE A 33 -5.46 -6.90 2.57
N ARG A 34 -5.77 -7.68 3.61
CA ARG A 34 -7.17 -7.98 3.94
C ARG A 34 -7.91 -6.72 4.37
N LEU A 35 -9.12 -6.54 3.86
CA LEU A 35 -10.03 -5.51 4.38
C LEU A 35 -10.27 -5.75 5.87
N SER A 36 -9.93 -4.78 6.70
CA SER A 36 -9.96 -4.87 8.15
C SER A 36 -10.77 -3.73 8.77
N TYR A 37 -11.64 -4.10 9.67
CA TYR A 37 -12.44 -3.19 10.50
C TYR A 37 -11.96 -3.20 11.95
N LYS A 38 -10.67 -3.45 12.21
CA LYS A 38 -10.10 -3.49 13.56
C LYS A 38 -10.54 -2.29 14.39
N GLY A 39 -11.01 -2.54 15.60
CA GLY A 39 -11.55 -1.51 16.50
C GLY A 39 -13.05 -1.25 16.32
N ASN A 40 -13.69 -1.77 15.25
CA ASN A 40 -15.15 -1.75 15.07
C ASN A 40 -15.70 -3.18 15.14
N HIS A 41 -16.85 -3.34 15.75
CA HIS A 41 -17.56 -4.60 15.90
C HIS A 41 -18.92 -4.52 15.22
N SER A 42 -19.51 -5.66 14.88
CA SER A 42 -20.87 -5.73 14.30
C SER A 42 -21.95 -5.06 15.17
N LYS A 43 -21.70 -4.97 16.48
CA LYS A 43 -22.56 -4.30 17.45
C LYS A 43 -22.21 -2.82 17.71
N SER A 44 -21.16 -2.27 17.04
CA SER A 44 -20.78 -0.87 17.22
C SER A 44 -21.84 0.05 16.63
N LYS A 45 -22.25 1.06 17.38
CA LYS A 45 -23.26 2.04 16.97
C LYS A 45 -22.82 2.75 15.68
N GLY A 46 -23.68 2.80 14.67
CA GLY A 46 -23.38 3.50 13.41
C GLY A 46 -22.35 2.79 12.50
N PHE A 47 -22.03 1.53 12.76
CA PHE A 47 -21.14 0.73 11.94
C PHE A 47 -21.86 -0.44 11.26
N THR A 48 -21.83 -0.47 9.94
CA THR A 48 -22.32 -1.59 9.14
C THR A 48 -21.15 -2.32 8.50
N MET A 49 -21.01 -3.60 8.82
CA MET A 49 -19.96 -4.44 8.25
C MET A 49 -20.36 -4.86 6.83
N THR A 50 -19.53 -4.57 5.84
CA THR A 50 -19.79 -4.87 4.43
C THR A 50 -19.53 -6.33 4.05
N ARG A 51 -19.00 -7.12 4.98
CA ARG A 51 -18.74 -8.56 4.81
C ARG A 51 -19.13 -9.33 6.05
N LYS A 52 -19.45 -10.62 5.90
CA LYS A 52 -19.67 -11.52 7.05
C LYS A 52 -18.41 -11.56 7.94
N PRO A 53 -18.53 -11.56 9.27
CA PRO A 53 -17.41 -11.73 10.19
C PRO A 53 -16.68 -13.04 9.87
N TYR A 54 -15.36 -13.02 10.00
CA TYR A 54 -14.58 -14.26 9.91
C TYR A 54 -14.75 -15.04 11.22
N LEU A 55 -15.42 -16.18 11.15
CA LEU A 55 -15.55 -17.07 12.30
C LEU A 55 -14.20 -17.75 12.56
N ARG A 56 -13.65 -17.51 13.76
CA ARG A 56 -12.51 -18.25 14.29
C ARG A 56 -13.03 -19.55 14.90
N GLY A 57 -12.46 -20.67 14.55
CA GLY A 57 -12.82 -21.94 15.11
C GLY A 57 -12.44 -23.14 14.23
N PRO A 58 -12.52 -24.37 14.75
CA PRO A 58 -12.26 -25.58 13.97
C PRO A 58 -13.23 -25.67 12.78
N LYS A 59 -12.76 -26.24 11.69
CA LYS A 59 -13.50 -26.37 10.42
C LYS A 59 -14.82 -27.16 10.55
N SER A 60 -14.95 -27.95 11.61
CA SER A 60 -16.15 -28.76 11.91
C SER A 60 -17.42 -27.97 12.22
N LYS A 61 -17.36 -26.65 12.46
CA LYS A 61 -18.53 -25.78 12.69
C LYS A 61 -18.91 -24.95 11.46
N LYS A 62 -18.42 -25.25 10.28
CA LYS A 62 -18.92 -24.62 9.05
C LYS A 62 -20.28 -25.21 8.73
N SER A 63 -21.31 -24.36 8.68
CA SER A 63 -22.62 -24.75 8.16
C SER A 63 -22.46 -25.21 6.71
N GLU A 64 -23.12 -26.26 6.31
CA GLU A 64 -23.12 -26.82 4.94
C GLU A 64 -23.57 -25.80 3.88
N ASN A 65 -24.16 -24.68 4.29
CA ASN A 65 -24.65 -23.59 3.46
C ASN A 65 -23.68 -22.40 3.33
N GLU A 66 -22.39 -22.53 3.68
CA GLU A 66 -21.44 -21.44 3.42
C GLU A 66 -21.03 -21.44 1.94
N GLU A 67 -21.33 -20.33 1.25
CA GLU A 67 -20.83 -20.08 -0.10
C GLU A 67 -19.29 -20.28 -0.14
N PRO A 68 -18.76 -20.98 -1.16
CA PRO A 68 -17.34 -21.21 -1.30
C PRO A 68 -16.60 -19.86 -1.32
N LYS A 69 -15.53 -19.76 -0.53
CA LYS A 69 -14.71 -18.52 -0.49
C LYS A 69 -14.17 -18.26 -1.90
N PRO A 70 -14.34 -17.04 -2.43
CA PRO A 70 -13.78 -16.70 -3.74
C PRO A 70 -12.28 -16.96 -3.73
N ARG A 71 -11.79 -17.70 -4.73
CA ARG A 71 -10.36 -17.95 -4.92
C ARG A 71 -9.71 -16.75 -5.59
N GLY A 72 -8.47 -16.42 -5.21
CA GLY A 72 -7.71 -15.32 -5.77
C GLY A 72 -8.08 -13.95 -5.19
N ILE A 73 -7.93 -12.90 -6.00
CA ILE A 73 -8.16 -11.51 -5.60
C ILE A 73 -9.66 -11.24 -5.47
N SER A 74 -10.09 -10.81 -4.29
CA SER A 74 -11.49 -10.54 -3.97
C SER A 74 -11.69 -9.10 -3.49
N ARG A 75 -12.94 -8.61 -3.52
CA ARG A 75 -13.32 -7.29 -2.97
C ARG A 75 -13.05 -7.14 -1.47
N ASN A 76 -12.72 -8.24 -0.78
CA ASN A 76 -12.33 -8.25 0.64
C ASN A 76 -10.83 -8.01 0.83
N GLN A 77 -10.13 -7.60 -0.20
CA GLN A 77 -8.72 -7.23 -0.18
C GLN A 77 -8.55 -5.79 -0.68
N VAL A 78 -7.60 -5.09 -0.11
CA VAL A 78 -7.17 -3.76 -0.52
C VAL A 78 -5.93 -3.92 -1.38
N ALA A 79 -5.98 -3.43 -2.61
CA ALA A 79 -4.84 -3.38 -3.50
C ALA A 79 -3.96 -2.19 -3.14
N VAL A 80 -2.68 -2.43 -2.94
CA VAL A 80 -1.63 -1.44 -2.75
C VAL A 80 -0.68 -1.56 -3.91
N MET A 81 -0.56 -0.50 -4.71
CA MET A 81 0.42 -0.41 -5.77
C MET A 81 1.72 0.12 -5.22
N CYS A 82 2.81 -0.58 -5.52
CA CYS A 82 4.15 -0.17 -5.14
C CYS A 82 5.02 -0.02 -6.38
N ALA A 83 5.90 0.98 -6.39
CA ALA A 83 6.95 1.13 -7.39
C ALA A 83 8.25 1.57 -6.72
N ILE A 84 9.36 1.04 -7.19
CA ILE A 84 10.71 1.36 -6.67
C ILE A 84 11.64 1.55 -7.86
N ASP A 85 12.40 2.63 -7.86
CA ASP A 85 13.49 2.83 -8.81
C ASP A 85 14.85 2.39 -8.27
N ARG A 86 15.87 2.41 -9.11
CA ARG A 86 17.23 2.01 -8.73
C ARG A 86 17.94 3.01 -7.80
N THR A 87 17.44 4.22 -7.71
CA THR A 87 17.96 5.25 -6.79
C THR A 87 17.36 5.14 -5.39
N GLY A 88 16.30 4.31 -5.22
CA GLY A 88 15.66 4.04 -3.95
C GLY A 88 14.44 4.90 -3.68
N ASN A 89 13.92 5.63 -4.68
CA ASN A 89 12.63 6.29 -4.56
C ASN A 89 11.51 5.26 -4.55
N ILE A 90 10.50 5.50 -3.74
CA ILE A 90 9.40 4.56 -3.50
C ILE A 90 8.06 5.26 -3.66
N ILE A 91 7.16 4.64 -4.42
CA ILE A 91 5.72 4.90 -4.41
C ILE A 91 5.06 3.70 -3.71
N SER A 92 4.12 3.95 -2.78
CA SER A 92 3.37 2.88 -2.11
C SER A 92 2.00 3.42 -1.70
N GLU A 93 0.97 3.15 -2.51
CA GLU A 93 -0.34 3.79 -2.38
C GLU A 93 -1.49 2.77 -2.41
N LEU A 94 -2.53 3.07 -1.63
CA LEU A 94 -3.79 2.34 -1.70
C LEU A 94 -4.55 2.74 -2.95
N ILE A 95 -4.95 1.76 -3.74
CA ILE A 95 -5.61 2.01 -5.02
C ILE A 95 -7.11 1.74 -4.97
N CYS A 96 -7.50 0.52 -4.61
CA CYS A 96 -8.91 0.10 -4.62
C CYS A 96 -9.14 -1.13 -3.75
N ASN A 97 -10.41 -1.52 -3.62
CA ASN A 97 -10.77 -2.84 -3.09
C ASN A 97 -10.85 -3.86 -4.24
N GLY A 98 -10.12 -4.96 -4.08
CA GLY A 98 -10.09 -6.04 -5.06
C GLY A 98 -9.06 -5.80 -6.16
N ARG A 99 -9.40 -6.22 -7.38
CA ARG A 99 -8.48 -6.16 -8.53
C ARG A 99 -8.40 -4.75 -9.10
N MET A 100 -7.19 -4.25 -9.28
CA MET A 100 -6.93 -2.98 -9.96
C MET A 100 -7.30 -3.03 -11.44
N LYS A 101 -7.71 -1.89 -11.97
CA LYS A 101 -7.93 -1.64 -13.39
C LYS A 101 -6.80 -0.79 -13.94
N TYR A 102 -6.63 -0.78 -15.25
CA TYR A 102 -5.59 0.02 -15.89
C TYR A 102 -5.70 1.52 -15.56
N LYS A 103 -6.93 2.06 -15.49
CA LYS A 103 -7.18 3.46 -15.12
C LYS A 103 -6.70 3.83 -13.71
N ASP A 104 -6.67 2.86 -12.81
CA ASP A 104 -6.19 3.07 -11.45
C ASP A 104 -4.67 3.22 -11.45
N VAL A 105 -3.99 2.40 -12.24
CA VAL A 105 -2.52 2.44 -12.41
C VAL A 105 -2.11 3.73 -13.15
N GLU A 106 -2.84 4.08 -14.21
CA GLU A 106 -2.65 5.33 -14.95
C GLU A 106 -2.75 6.54 -14.02
N ARG A 107 -3.82 6.63 -13.22
CA ARG A 107 -4.05 7.72 -12.27
C ARG A 107 -2.91 7.84 -11.25
N LEU A 108 -2.36 6.70 -10.79
CA LEU A 108 -1.23 6.70 -9.87
C LEU A 108 0.03 7.26 -10.52
N PHE A 109 0.38 6.78 -11.71
CA PHE A 109 1.65 7.13 -12.35
C PHE A 109 1.64 8.47 -13.07
N LYS A 110 0.46 9.04 -13.36
CA LYS A 110 0.34 10.33 -14.03
C LYS A 110 1.12 11.42 -13.29
N GLY A 111 2.15 11.98 -13.95
CA GLY A 111 3.06 12.99 -13.41
C GLY A 111 3.95 12.50 -12.26
N ARG A 112 4.11 11.17 -12.07
CA ARG A 112 4.96 10.59 -11.02
C ARG A 112 6.01 9.61 -11.54
N ILE A 113 5.93 9.26 -12.79
CA ILE A 113 7.00 8.53 -13.49
C ILE A 113 7.64 9.50 -14.47
N GLU A 114 8.97 9.55 -14.48
CA GLU A 114 9.73 10.42 -15.37
C GLU A 114 9.68 9.87 -16.79
N GLU A 115 9.61 10.76 -17.79
CA GLU A 115 9.68 10.41 -19.21
C GLU A 115 10.97 9.62 -19.52
N ASN A 116 10.93 8.77 -20.52
CA ASN A 116 12.03 7.87 -20.91
C ASN A 116 12.44 6.86 -19.81
N SER A 117 11.62 6.65 -18.77
CA SER A 117 11.86 5.61 -17.79
C SER A 117 11.53 4.22 -18.35
N THR A 118 12.20 3.18 -17.85
CA THR A 118 11.86 1.79 -18.14
C THR A 118 11.09 1.18 -16.99
N LEU A 119 9.85 0.76 -17.22
CA LEU A 119 8.97 0.16 -16.21
C LEU A 119 9.02 -1.38 -16.31
N CYS A 120 9.61 -2.03 -15.31
CA CYS A 120 9.61 -3.47 -15.15
C CYS A 120 8.39 -3.92 -14.37
N ILE A 121 7.55 -4.74 -14.98
CA ILE A 121 6.29 -5.23 -14.42
C ILE A 121 6.14 -6.74 -14.67
N ASP A 122 5.25 -7.37 -13.91
CA ASP A 122 4.80 -8.71 -14.26
C ASP A 122 3.86 -8.69 -15.48
N SER A 123 3.49 -9.87 -15.97
CA SER A 123 2.64 -10.01 -17.16
C SER A 123 1.15 -9.75 -16.87
N HIS A 124 0.78 -9.04 -15.77
CA HIS A 124 -0.61 -8.83 -15.41
C HIS A 124 -1.32 -7.86 -16.36
N LYS A 125 -2.59 -8.16 -16.67
CA LYS A 125 -3.40 -7.42 -17.66
C LYS A 125 -3.64 -5.94 -17.33
N SER A 126 -3.51 -5.52 -16.07
CA SER A 126 -3.68 -4.13 -15.64
C SER A 126 -2.66 -3.16 -16.25
N TYR A 127 -1.57 -3.68 -16.79
CA TYR A 127 -0.47 -2.87 -17.31
C TYR A 127 -0.43 -2.80 -18.85
N ILE A 128 -1.32 -3.52 -19.56
CA ILE A 128 -1.27 -3.72 -21.03
C ILE A 128 -1.40 -2.40 -21.82
N ARG A 129 -1.95 -1.35 -21.23
CA ARG A 129 -2.22 -0.07 -21.92
C ARG A 129 -1.42 1.09 -21.38
N LEU A 130 -0.44 0.86 -20.51
CA LEU A 130 0.37 1.95 -19.95
C LEU A 130 1.29 2.57 -20.99
N ASP A 131 1.80 1.78 -21.92
CA ASP A 131 2.63 2.20 -23.05
C ASP A 131 1.96 3.23 -23.97
N ASN A 132 0.63 3.26 -24.03
CA ASN A 132 -0.13 4.21 -24.85
C ASN A 132 -0.28 5.60 -24.21
N ASN A 133 -0.11 5.70 -22.88
CA ASN A 133 -0.46 6.90 -22.11
C ASN A 133 0.74 7.55 -21.41
N PHE A 134 1.87 6.89 -21.39
CA PHE A 134 3.11 7.37 -20.80
C PHE A 134 4.28 7.15 -21.75
N ASP A 135 5.18 8.10 -21.80
CA ASP A 135 6.45 7.96 -22.52
C ASP A 135 7.44 7.14 -21.68
N VAL A 136 7.12 5.84 -21.55
CA VAL A 136 7.92 4.87 -20.77
C VAL A 136 8.09 3.58 -21.58
N ASP A 137 9.28 2.99 -21.50
CA ASP A 137 9.51 1.65 -22.04
C ASP A 137 9.02 0.60 -21.05
N ILE A 138 8.15 -0.31 -21.51
CA ILE A 138 7.58 -1.35 -20.65
C ILE A 138 8.26 -2.69 -20.88
N GLN A 139 8.98 -3.17 -19.87
CA GLN A 139 9.62 -4.48 -19.84
C GLN A 139 8.79 -5.46 -19.02
N LYS A 140 8.07 -6.35 -19.69
CA LYS A 140 7.27 -7.41 -19.07
C LYS A 140 8.15 -8.59 -18.70
N ILE A 141 8.12 -9.00 -17.44
CA ILE A 141 8.78 -10.19 -16.94
C ILE A 141 7.78 -11.35 -17.04
N GLU A 142 8.09 -12.36 -17.83
CA GLU A 142 7.21 -13.50 -18.05
C GLU A 142 6.99 -14.30 -16.76
N THR A 143 5.80 -14.84 -16.61
CA THR A 143 5.44 -15.72 -15.50
C THR A 143 6.40 -16.90 -15.42
N GLY A 144 6.99 -17.12 -14.24
CA GLY A 144 7.98 -18.18 -14.00
C GLY A 144 9.42 -17.79 -14.34
N LYS A 145 9.67 -16.62 -14.92
CA LYS A 145 11.02 -16.04 -15.08
C LYS A 145 11.24 -14.96 -14.04
N PHE A 146 12.46 -14.89 -13.49
CA PHE A 146 12.80 -13.91 -12.45
C PHE A 146 13.45 -12.64 -13.03
N LYS A 147 13.97 -12.71 -14.26
CA LYS A 147 14.68 -11.60 -14.91
C LYS A 147 14.68 -11.73 -16.44
N LYS A 148 14.85 -10.60 -17.10
CA LYS A 148 15.11 -10.45 -18.55
C LYS A 148 16.33 -9.53 -18.72
N GLY A 149 17.54 -10.11 -18.74
CA GLY A 149 18.77 -9.33 -18.70
C GLY A 149 18.92 -8.56 -17.39
N ILE A 150 19.01 -7.23 -17.47
CA ILE A 150 19.07 -6.32 -16.32
C ILE A 150 17.68 -6.02 -15.71
N TYR A 151 16.61 -6.37 -16.44
CA TYR A 151 15.23 -6.12 -16.02
C TYR A 151 14.72 -7.23 -15.13
N HIS A 152 14.19 -6.87 -13.97
CA HIS A 152 13.61 -7.81 -13.02
C HIS A 152 12.67 -7.06 -12.06
N ILE A 153 11.94 -7.81 -11.24
CA ILE A 153 11.02 -7.29 -10.21
C ILE A 153 11.42 -7.78 -8.80
N GLN A 154 12.70 -8.06 -8.59
CA GLN A 154 13.18 -8.64 -7.33
C GLN A 154 13.20 -7.64 -6.19
N HIS A 155 13.52 -6.35 -6.46
CA HIS A 155 13.53 -5.33 -5.41
C HIS A 155 12.13 -5.04 -4.90
N ILE A 156 11.13 -4.96 -5.80
CA ILE A 156 9.75 -4.75 -5.40
C ILE A 156 9.20 -5.96 -4.63
N ASN A 157 9.52 -7.19 -5.05
CA ASN A 157 9.15 -8.41 -4.32
C ASN A 157 9.77 -8.45 -2.91
N SER A 158 11.03 -8.06 -2.80
CA SER A 158 11.71 -7.92 -1.51
C SER A 158 11.07 -6.85 -0.63
N TYR A 159 10.70 -5.69 -1.21
CA TYR A 159 9.97 -4.65 -0.51
C TYR A 159 8.62 -5.17 0.03
N HIS A 160 7.83 -5.86 -0.79
CA HIS A 160 6.55 -6.47 -0.38
C HIS A 160 6.73 -7.45 0.77
N SER A 161 7.77 -8.28 0.73
CA SER A 161 8.06 -9.25 1.79
C SER A 161 8.37 -8.54 3.11
N ARG A 162 9.23 -7.52 3.07
CA ARG A 162 9.56 -6.71 4.26
C ARG A 162 8.35 -5.94 4.79
N LEU A 163 7.55 -5.34 3.89
CA LEU A 163 6.32 -4.62 4.25
C LEU A 163 5.34 -5.55 4.97
N LYS A 164 5.08 -6.74 4.44
CA LYS A 164 4.17 -7.71 5.05
C LYS A 164 4.67 -8.17 6.41
N LYS A 165 5.95 -8.52 6.52
CA LYS A 165 6.57 -8.93 7.80
C LYS A 165 6.49 -7.81 8.85
N TRP A 166 6.73 -6.55 8.44
CA TRP A 166 6.62 -5.40 9.34
C TRP A 166 5.17 -5.16 9.76
N MET A 167 4.20 -5.30 8.84
CA MET A 167 2.77 -5.16 9.14
C MET A 167 2.24 -6.23 10.11
N ASP A 168 2.84 -7.42 10.14
CA ASP A 168 2.45 -8.50 11.06
C ASP A 168 2.66 -8.12 12.53
N ASN A 169 3.64 -7.24 12.84
CA ASN A 169 3.88 -6.74 14.20
C ASN A 169 2.66 -6.01 14.80
N PHE A 170 1.75 -5.49 13.99
CA PHE A 170 0.58 -4.75 14.45
C PHE A 170 -0.65 -5.66 14.67
N ASN A 171 -0.54 -6.97 14.40
CA ASN A 171 -1.66 -7.91 14.51
C ASN A 171 -2.94 -7.41 13.81
N GLY A 172 -2.76 -6.85 12.62
CA GLY A 172 -3.79 -6.24 11.80
C GLY A 172 -3.98 -4.75 12.04
N VAL A 173 -4.27 -4.01 10.98
CA VAL A 173 -4.54 -2.57 10.95
C VAL A 173 -5.90 -2.35 10.31
N ALA A 174 -6.72 -1.44 10.86
CA ALA A 174 -7.96 -1.06 10.20
C ALA A 174 -7.66 -0.41 8.86
N THR A 175 -8.41 -0.80 7.82
CA THR A 175 -8.16 -0.33 6.44
C THR A 175 -8.19 1.20 6.34
N LYS A 176 -9.01 1.88 7.14
CA LYS A 176 -9.06 3.35 7.19
C LYS A 176 -7.75 4.03 7.61
N TYR A 177 -6.84 3.28 8.25
CA TYR A 177 -5.51 3.78 8.65
C TYR A 177 -4.37 3.19 7.80
N LEU A 178 -4.68 2.27 6.91
CA LEU A 178 -3.66 1.51 6.17
C LEU A 178 -2.72 2.42 5.38
N ALA A 179 -3.24 3.50 4.76
CA ALA A 179 -2.42 4.48 4.05
C ALA A 179 -1.31 5.06 4.95
N ASN A 180 -1.63 5.45 6.19
CA ASN A 180 -0.63 5.98 7.12
C ASN A 180 0.49 4.97 7.41
N TYR A 181 0.16 3.68 7.48
CA TYR A 181 1.16 2.63 7.67
C TYR A 181 2.01 2.42 6.42
N MET A 182 1.44 2.53 5.22
CA MET A 182 2.22 2.48 3.98
C MET A 182 3.26 3.61 3.94
N TYR A 183 2.84 4.83 4.27
CA TYR A 183 3.76 5.98 4.34
C TYR A 183 4.80 5.84 5.45
N TRP A 184 4.42 5.29 6.60
CA TRP A 184 5.37 5.02 7.68
C TRP A 184 6.42 3.99 7.25
N PHE A 185 6.01 2.88 6.63
CA PHE A 185 6.95 1.90 6.13
C PHE A 185 7.84 2.46 5.01
N LYS A 186 7.27 3.23 4.08
CA LYS A 186 8.02 3.95 3.06
C LYS A 186 9.10 4.85 3.71
N TRP A 187 8.76 5.59 4.75
CA TRP A 187 9.70 6.42 5.50
C TRP A 187 10.82 5.58 6.12
N ILE A 188 10.51 4.46 6.73
CA ILE A 188 11.51 3.53 7.30
C ILE A 188 12.47 3.04 6.22
N GLU A 189 11.98 2.69 5.04
CA GLU A 189 12.82 2.23 3.92
C GLU A 189 13.70 3.36 3.35
N LEU A 190 13.19 4.57 3.22
CA LEU A 190 13.94 5.73 2.74
C LEU A 190 15.13 6.08 3.67
N PHE A 191 14.96 5.91 4.96
CA PHE A 191 15.97 6.25 5.96
C PHE A 191 16.57 5.01 6.66
N LYS A 192 16.52 3.84 6.02
CA LYS A 192 16.97 2.57 6.63
C LYS A 192 18.43 2.56 7.04
N THR A 193 19.28 3.33 6.37
CA THR A 193 20.74 3.43 6.64
C THR A 193 21.06 4.41 7.78
N ASP A 194 20.13 5.27 8.17
CA ASP A 194 20.34 6.22 9.24
C ASP A 194 20.41 5.52 10.61
N LYS A 195 21.22 6.04 11.52
CA LYS A 195 21.24 5.64 12.93
C LYS A 195 19.89 6.02 13.59
N ASP A 196 19.46 5.27 14.60
CA ASP A 196 18.16 5.47 15.23
C ASP A 196 17.97 6.89 15.82
N ALA A 197 19.01 7.48 16.42
CA ALA A 197 18.98 8.86 16.88
C ALA A 197 18.69 9.85 15.74
N MET A 198 19.25 9.62 14.54
CA MET A 198 18.99 10.44 13.37
C MET A 198 17.56 10.24 12.85
N LYS A 199 17.06 9.00 12.83
CA LYS A 199 15.66 8.70 12.49
C LYS A 199 14.69 9.43 13.42
N CYS A 200 14.93 9.39 14.74
CA CYS A 200 14.10 10.12 15.71
C CYS A 200 14.09 11.62 15.43
N LYS A 201 15.28 12.23 15.21
CA LYS A 201 15.41 13.64 14.87
C LYS A 201 14.66 13.99 13.57
N ARG A 202 14.83 13.18 12.50
CA ARG A 202 14.12 13.38 11.23
C ARG A 202 12.61 13.28 11.40
N LEU A 203 12.13 12.24 12.10
CA LEU A 203 10.71 12.06 12.34
C LEU A 203 10.11 13.28 13.06
N PHE A 204 10.80 13.78 14.08
CA PHE A 204 10.37 14.98 14.81
C PHE A 204 10.28 16.19 13.88
N ILE A 205 11.35 16.52 13.15
CA ILE A 205 11.38 17.68 12.24
C ILE A 205 10.31 17.54 11.17
N GLN A 206 10.24 16.39 10.50
CA GLN A 206 9.34 16.18 9.36
C GLN A 206 7.86 16.15 9.77
N SER A 207 7.54 15.64 10.96
CA SER A 207 6.17 15.68 11.48
C SER A 207 5.68 17.08 11.84
N HIS A 208 6.60 18.06 12.01
CA HIS A 208 6.26 19.45 12.27
C HIS A 208 6.38 20.35 11.02
N ALA A 209 7.03 19.87 9.97
CA ALA A 209 7.21 20.62 8.73
C ALA A 209 5.91 20.76 7.90
N SER A 210 4.93 19.89 8.13
CA SER A 210 3.65 19.93 7.42
C SER A 210 2.52 20.30 8.37
N TYR A 211 1.72 21.29 7.99
CA TYR A 211 0.52 21.63 8.75
C TYR A 211 -0.54 20.54 8.60
N SER A 212 -0.88 19.87 9.68
CA SER A 212 -1.97 18.90 9.72
C SER A 212 -2.95 19.28 10.84
N ASN A 213 -4.20 19.59 10.47
CA ASN A 213 -5.26 19.87 11.43
C ASN A 213 -6.24 18.67 11.51
N THR A 214 -5.72 17.51 11.90
CA THR A 214 -6.56 16.32 12.07
C THR A 214 -7.17 16.31 13.46
N ARG A 215 -8.48 16.49 13.56
CA ARG A 215 -9.23 16.34 14.82
C ARG A 215 -9.39 14.86 15.14
N ILE A 216 -9.50 14.51 16.42
CA ILE A 216 -9.75 13.14 16.88
C ILE A 216 -11.01 12.56 16.25
N LYS A 217 -12.08 13.36 16.11
CA LYS A 217 -13.34 12.98 15.46
C LYS A 217 -13.11 12.58 14.00
N ASP A 218 -12.35 13.38 13.25
CA ASP A 218 -12.07 13.15 11.83
C ASP A 218 -11.19 11.90 11.66
N PHE A 219 -10.21 11.71 12.54
CA PHE A 219 -9.38 10.52 12.57
C PHE A 219 -10.20 9.24 12.83
N LYS A 220 -11.13 9.28 13.80
CA LYS A 220 -11.98 8.11 14.10
C LYS A 220 -12.97 7.78 12.99
N ASN A 221 -13.49 8.78 12.28
CA ASN A 221 -14.54 8.63 11.28
C ASN A 221 -14.02 8.59 9.83
N ARG A 222 -12.69 8.66 9.62
CA ARG A 222 -12.13 8.68 8.27
C ARG A 222 -12.48 7.43 7.47
N LYS A 223 -12.60 7.63 6.17
CA LYS A 223 -12.64 6.54 5.19
C LYS A 223 -11.23 6.14 4.77
N PRO A 224 -11.04 4.95 4.19
CA PRO A 224 -9.78 4.59 3.56
C PRO A 224 -9.39 5.62 2.49
N LEU A 225 -8.12 5.99 2.46
CA LEU A 225 -7.58 6.93 1.48
C LEU A 225 -7.10 6.13 0.27
N TYR A 226 -7.92 6.10 -0.77
CA TYR A 226 -7.54 5.58 -2.08
C TYR A 226 -7.13 6.74 -2.99
N ILE A 227 -6.11 6.50 -3.81
CA ILE A 227 -5.72 7.43 -4.88
C ILE A 227 -6.71 7.37 -6.04
#